data_b431885344a3cefcbc7f1b452e03dbaf
#
_entry.id   b431885344a3cefcbc7f1b452e03dbaf
#
_cell.length_a   1.000
_cell.length_b   1.000
_cell.length_c   1.000
_cell.angle_alpha   90.00
_cell.angle_beta   90.00
_cell.angle_gamma   90.00
#
_symmetry.space_group_name_H-M   'P 1'
#
loop_
_entity.id
_entity.type
_entity.pdbx_description
1 polymer ?
#
loop_
_entity_poly.entity_id
_entity_poly.type
_entity_poly.pdbx_seq_one_letter_code
_entity_poly.pdbx_strand_id
1 'polypeptide(L)'
;MLKNLNADQMKNIVFIVTDRNRNNLHVGLSADLIKTMNFYRKMPNLFFDAGQQLTRLVYFEELSSETMAAERFKMINQFTRLQKEKMIRNVNPDWIDLTTGLDYEKMLKTGFQVKPVFSFMS
;
A
#
# COMPACT_ATOMS: atom_id res chain seq x y z
N MET A 1 10.99 -8.89 -24.55
CA MET A 1 11.88 -8.35 -23.73
C MET A 1 11.55 -8.26 -22.31
N LEU A 2 12.56 -8.03 -21.57
CA LEU A 2 12.40 -7.95 -20.15
C LEU A 2 11.46 -6.86 -19.72
N LYS A 3 11.50 -5.74 -20.39
CA LYS A 3 10.63 -4.65 -19.97
C LYS A 3 9.17 -4.99 -20.19
N ASN A 4 8.87 -5.84 -21.13
CA ASN A 4 7.49 -6.25 -21.34
C ASN A 4 7.00 -7.09 -20.17
N LEU A 5 7.87 -7.99 -19.73
CA LEU A 5 7.53 -8.79 -18.56
C LEU A 5 7.36 -7.91 -17.35
N ASN A 6 8.25 -6.95 -17.20
CA ASN A 6 8.14 -6.05 -16.07
C ASN A 6 6.86 -5.24 -16.13
N ALA A 7 6.47 -4.83 -17.31
CA ALA A 7 5.25 -4.05 -17.44
C ALA A 7 4.04 -4.85 -16.98
N ASP A 8 4.01 -6.14 -17.28
CA ASP A 8 2.91 -6.97 -16.83
C ASP A 8 2.88 -7.15 -15.32
N GLN A 9 4.05 -7.12 -14.71
CA GLN A 9 4.15 -7.30 -13.26
C GLN A 9 4.06 -6.00 -12.50
N MET A 10 4.28 -4.90 -13.17
CA MET A 10 4.24 -3.60 -12.50
C MET A 10 2.80 -3.17 -12.32
N LYS A 11 2.57 -2.54 -11.22
CA LYS A 11 1.25 -2.07 -10.86
C LYS A 11 1.27 -0.58 -10.62
N ASN A 12 0.09 -0.02 -10.51
CA ASN A 12 -0.07 1.41 -10.24
C ASN A 12 -0.83 1.50 -8.93
N ILE A 13 -0.11 1.54 -7.85
CA ILE A 13 -0.70 1.41 -6.52
C ILE A 13 -0.51 2.67 -5.71
N VAL A 14 -1.59 3.13 -5.10
CA VAL A 14 -1.55 4.17 -4.09
C VAL A 14 -1.77 3.47 -2.75
N PHE A 15 -0.96 3.81 -1.75
CA PHE A 15 -1.04 3.11 -0.48
C PHE A 15 -0.88 4.08 0.69
N ILE A 16 -1.26 3.63 1.86
CA ILE A 16 -1.06 4.36 3.10
C ILE A 16 -0.40 3.43 4.10
N VAL A 17 0.70 3.89 4.69
CA VAL A 17 1.38 3.16 5.73
C VAL A 17 1.33 3.98 7.01
N THR A 18 1.43 3.29 8.13
CA THR A 18 1.40 3.95 9.42
C THR A 18 2.40 3.29 10.36
N ASP A 19 2.66 3.97 11.47
CA ASP A 19 3.50 3.41 12.52
C ASP A 19 2.66 2.55 13.46
N ARG A 20 3.34 1.96 14.41
CA ARG A 20 2.70 1.06 15.37
C ARG A 20 1.55 1.74 16.13
N ASN A 21 1.68 3.01 16.40
CA ASN A 21 0.73 3.74 17.21
C ASN A 21 -0.27 4.53 16.39
N ARG A 22 -0.22 4.40 15.08
CA ARG A 22 -1.13 5.11 14.16
C ARG A 22 -1.00 6.62 14.27
N ASN A 23 0.18 7.10 14.62
CA ASN A 23 0.39 8.54 14.75
C ASN A 23 0.62 9.21 13.41
N ASN A 24 1.24 8.50 12.49
CA ASN A 24 1.58 9.07 11.19
C ASN A 24 0.93 8.26 10.09
N LEU A 25 0.34 8.96 9.14
CA LEU A 25 -0.23 8.34 7.95
C LEU A 25 0.55 8.86 6.75
N HIS A 26 1.23 7.97 6.08
CA HIS A 26 2.06 8.34 4.93
C HIS A 26 1.46 7.74 3.67
N VAL A 27 1.18 8.60 2.69
CA VAL A 27 0.63 8.19 1.41
C VAL A 27 1.77 8.04 0.43
N GLY A 28 1.75 6.98 -0.37
CA GLY A 28 2.81 6.76 -1.35
C GLY A 28 2.30 6.10 -2.60
N LEU A 29 3.21 6.01 -3.56
CA LEU A 29 2.97 5.32 -4.83
C LEU A 29 3.94 4.16 -4.93
N SER A 30 3.48 3.07 -5.51
CA SER A 30 4.32 1.89 -5.64
C SER A 30 3.98 1.12 -6.90
N ALA A 31 5.00 0.54 -7.52
CA ALA A 31 4.80 -0.40 -8.61
C ALA A 31 4.87 -1.83 -8.09
N ASP A 32 5.37 -2.03 -6.88
CA ASP A 32 5.51 -3.34 -6.28
C ASP A 32 5.44 -3.16 -4.77
N LEU A 33 4.27 -3.42 -4.23
CA LEU A 33 3.99 -3.08 -2.84
C LEU A 33 4.80 -3.92 -1.86
N ILE A 34 5.06 -5.17 -2.21
CA ILE A 34 5.86 -6.02 -1.33
C ILE A 34 7.28 -5.48 -1.21
N LYS A 35 7.88 -5.10 -2.34
CA LYS A 35 9.20 -4.50 -2.32
C LYS A 35 9.21 -3.20 -1.54
N THR A 36 8.19 -2.40 -1.74
CA THR A 36 8.08 -1.13 -1.05
C THR A 36 8.01 -1.32 0.46
N MET A 37 7.20 -2.27 0.90
CA MET A 37 7.09 -2.52 2.33
C MET A 37 8.38 -3.08 2.92
N ASN A 38 9.07 -3.92 2.16
CA ASN A 38 10.37 -4.40 2.62
C ASN A 38 11.36 -3.25 2.79
N PHE A 39 11.32 -2.28 1.88
CA PHE A 39 12.17 -1.11 1.97
C PHE A 39 11.87 -0.34 3.25
N TYR A 40 10.61 -0.06 3.52
CA TYR A 40 10.25 0.68 4.73
C TYR A 40 10.70 -0.04 5.99
N ARG A 41 10.61 -1.35 5.98
CA ARG A 41 10.95 -2.13 7.17
C ARG A 41 12.43 -2.25 7.39
N LYS A 42 13.22 -2.16 6.32
CA LYS A 42 14.67 -2.31 6.43
C LYS A 42 15.39 -1.01 6.70
N MET A 43 14.70 0.11 6.60
CA MET A 43 15.32 1.40 6.80
C MET A 43 14.68 2.12 7.98
N PRO A 44 14.69 1.49 9.13
CA PRO A 44 13.91 2.01 10.25
C PRO A 44 14.42 3.32 10.80
N ASN A 45 15.72 3.50 10.84
CA ASN A 45 16.25 4.62 11.59
C ASN A 45 16.90 5.70 10.75
N LEU A 46 16.75 5.64 9.43
CA LEU A 46 17.38 6.63 8.60
C LEU A 46 16.56 7.91 8.51
N PHE A 47 15.27 7.79 8.47
CA PHE A 47 14.38 8.94 8.27
C PHE A 47 13.36 9.11 9.36
N PHE A 48 13.22 8.14 10.24
CA PHE A 48 12.18 8.14 11.24
C PHE A 48 12.74 7.77 12.59
N ASP A 49 12.19 8.36 13.64
CA ASP A 49 12.47 7.89 14.98
C ASP A 49 11.94 6.48 15.14
N ALA A 50 12.49 5.74 16.10
CA ALA A 50 12.10 4.36 16.31
C ALA A 50 10.58 4.22 16.49
N GLY A 51 9.95 5.15 17.19
CA GLY A 51 8.53 5.08 17.42
C GLY A 51 7.69 5.48 16.24
N GLN A 52 8.30 6.04 15.20
CA GLN A 52 7.58 6.52 14.04
C GLN A 52 7.86 5.67 12.80
N GLN A 53 8.48 4.55 13.00
CA GLN A 53 8.80 3.67 11.88
C GLN A 53 7.53 3.22 11.17
N LEU A 54 7.48 3.42 9.86
CA LEU A 54 6.29 3.10 9.07
C LEU A 54 6.33 1.65 8.63
N THR A 55 5.82 0.78 9.46
CA THR A 55 5.92 -0.65 9.24
C THR A 55 4.60 -1.33 8.90
N ARG A 56 3.49 -0.63 8.98
CA ARG A 56 2.18 -1.24 8.78
C ARG A 56 1.51 -0.67 7.55
N LEU A 57 1.14 -1.55 6.64
CA LEU A 57 0.37 -1.19 5.47
C LEU A 57 -1.10 -1.30 5.82
N VAL A 58 -1.82 -0.18 5.81
CA VAL A 58 -3.21 -0.17 6.26
C VAL A 58 -4.21 0.09 5.15
N TYR A 59 -3.73 0.48 3.97
CA TYR A 59 -4.62 0.75 2.84
C TYR A 59 -3.84 0.68 1.55
N PHE A 60 -4.46 0.16 0.50
CA PHE A 60 -3.91 0.36 -0.83
C PHE A 60 -5.00 0.14 -1.87
N GLU A 61 -4.80 0.73 -3.03
CA GLU A 61 -5.68 0.51 -4.16
C GLU A 61 -4.85 0.52 -5.43
N GLU A 62 -5.27 -0.28 -6.37
CA GLU A 62 -4.60 -0.40 -7.64
C GLU A 62 -5.39 0.36 -8.69
N LEU A 63 -4.71 1.23 -9.44
CA LEU A 63 -5.33 2.02 -10.48
C LEU A 63 -4.95 1.45 -11.83
N SER A 64 -5.72 1.79 -12.85
CA SER A 64 -5.53 1.18 -14.15
C SER A 64 -4.40 1.83 -14.95
N SER A 65 -3.92 2.98 -14.53
CA SER A 65 -2.82 3.64 -15.25
C SER A 65 -1.96 4.43 -14.30
N GLU A 66 -0.76 4.73 -14.76
CA GLU A 66 0.17 5.52 -14.00
C GLU A 66 -0.38 6.93 -13.76
N THR A 67 -1.02 7.49 -14.77
CA THR A 67 -1.59 8.81 -14.64
C THR A 67 -2.69 8.85 -13.59
N MET A 68 -3.57 7.85 -13.62
CA MET A 68 -4.63 7.79 -12.64
C MET A 68 -4.09 7.63 -11.23
N ALA A 69 -3.04 6.83 -11.10
CA ALA A 69 -2.43 6.63 -9.78
C ALA A 69 -1.83 7.93 -9.27
N ALA A 70 -1.16 8.67 -10.14
CA ALA A 70 -0.56 9.93 -9.74
C ALA A 70 -1.62 10.93 -9.29
N GLU A 71 -2.74 10.98 -10.00
CA GLU A 71 -3.82 11.89 -9.63
C GLU A 71 -4.47 11.47 -8.33
N ARG A 72 -4.66 10.19 -8.16
CA ARG A 72 -5.25 9.67 -6.93
C ARG A 72 -4.34 9.94 -5.74
N PHE A 73 -3.05 9.73 -5.95
CA PHE A 73 -2.07 10.02 -4.91
C PHE A 73 -2.15 11.48 -4.46
N LYS A 74 -2.20 12.40 -5.42
CA LYS A 74 -2.29 13.82 -5.09
C LYS A 74 -3.53 14.12 -4.28
N MET A 75 -4.64 13.54 -4.69
CA MET A 75 -5.91 13.76 -4.01
C MET A 75 -5.85 13.28 -2.57
N ILE A 76 -5.42 12.04 -2.39
CA ILE A 76 -5.41 11.45 -1.05
C ILE A 76 -4.38 12.15 -0.16
N ASN A 77 -3.27 12.55 -0.75
CA ASN A 77 -2.24 13.22 0.02
C ASN A 77 -2.72 14.56 0.58
N GLN A 78 -3.73 15.15 -0.04
CA GLN A 78 -4.29 16.40 0.43
C GLN A 78 -5.47 16.21 1.39
N PHE A 79 -5.92 15.01 1.57
CA PHE A 79 -6.99 14.72 2.52
C PHE A 79 -6.53 15.07 3.93
N THR A 80 -7.49 15.48 4.74
CA THR A 80 -7.21 15.65 6.17
C THR A 80 -6.96 14.28 6.78
N ARG A 81 -6.40 14.29 7.98
CA ARG A 81 -6.19 13.03 8.68
C ARG A 81 -7.50 12.27 8.86
N LEU A 82 -8.54 12.98 9.20
CA LEU A 82 -9.84 12.35 9.41
C LEU A 82 -10.35 11.67 8.16
N GLN A 83 -10.16 12.32 7.02
CA GLN A 83 -10.59 11.74 5.75
C GLN A 83 -9.79 10.48 5.42
N LYS A 84 -8.49 10.52 5.68
CA LYS A 84 -7.65 9.33 5.46
C LYS A 84 -8.06 8.21 6.38
N GLU A 85 -8.32 8.51 7.63
CA GLU A 85 -8.78 7.49 8.57
C GLU A 85 -10.08 6.86 8.13
N LYS A 86 -10.97 7.67 7.60
CA LYS A 86 -12.25 7.16 7.13
C LYS A 86 -12.06 6.21 5.96
N MET A 87 -11.17 6.56 5.03
CA MET A 87 -10.85 5.67 3.92
C MET A 87 -10.33 4.33 4.43
N ILE A 88 -9.41 4.39 5.36
CA ILE A 88 -8.84 3.18 5.92
C ILE A 88 -9.91 2.32 6.57
N ARG A 89 -10.73 2.94 7.42
CA ARG A 89 -11.74 2.18 8.14
C ARG A 89 -12.79 1.55 7.24
N ASN A 90 -13.04 2.14 6.10
CA ASN A 90 -14.03 1.57 5.19
C ASN A 90 -13.62 0.20 4.67
N VAL A 91 -12.32 -0.05 4.53
CA VAL A 91 -11.84 -1.31 3.99
C VAL A 91 -11.05 -2.12 5.00
N ASN A 92 -10.60 -1.49 6.06
CA ASN A 92 -9.73 -2.12 7.04
C ASN A 92 -10.05 -1.55 8.41
N PRO A 93 -11.24 -1.86 8.95
CA PRO A 93 -11.70 -1.23 10.19
C PRO A 93 -10.82 -1.50 11.39
N ASP A 94 -10.10 -2.61 11.38
CA ASP A 94 -9.23 -2.95 12.50
C ASP A 94 -7.79 -2.50 12.29
N TRP A 95 -7.50 -1.85 11.17
CA TRP A 95 -6.16 -1.35 10.87
C TRP A 95 -5.11 -2.44 10.91
N ILE A 96 -5.45 -3.61 10.42
CA ILE A 96 -4.49 -4.71 10.39
C ILE A 96 -3.43 -4.42 9.33
N ASP A 97 -2.29 -5.04 9.48
CA ASP A 97 -1.20 -4.91 8.52
C ASP A 97 -1.51 -5.79 7.32
N LEU A 98 -1.80 -5.16 6.20
CA LEU A 98 -2.21 -5.87 4.99
C LEU A 98 -1.07 -6.57 4.27
N THR A 99 0.15 -6.41 4.74
CA THR A 99 1.29 -7.05 4.09
C THR A 99 1.18 -8.55 4.10
N THR A 100 0.63 -9.11 5.17
CA THR A 100 0.46 -10.55 5.26
C THR A 100 -0.39 -11.09 4.13
N GLY A 101 -1.45 -10.37 3.78
CA GLY A 101 -2.29 -10.77 2.67
C GLY A 101 -1.56 -10.71 1.35
N LEU A 102 -0.70 -9.74 1.18
CA LEU A 102 0.09 -9.63 -0.03
C LEU A 102 1.04 -10.81 -0.19
N ASP A 103 1.70 -11.18 0.90
CA ASP A 103 2.62 -12.30 0.86
C ASP A 103 1.88 -13.58 0.52
N TYR A 104 0.72 -13.75 1.11
CA TYR A 104 -0.10 -14.93 0.88
C TYR A 104 -0.52 -14.99 -0.59
N GLU A 105 -0.98 -13.88 -1.11
CA GLU A 105 -1.40 -13.80 -2.50
C GLU A 105 -0.24 -14.11 -3.44
N LYS A 106 0.93 -13.61 -3.11
CA LYS A 106 2.10 -13.88 -3.91
C LYS A 106 2.44 -15.36 -3.93
N MET A 107 2.32 -16.00 -2.79
CA MET A 107 2.56 -17.43 -2.71
C MET A 107 1.60 -18.22 -3.57
N LEU A 108 0.38 -17.76 -3.68
CA LEU A 108 -0.65 -18.47 -4.41
C LEU A 108 -0.68 -18.17 -5.89
N LYS A 109 0.18 -17.30 -6.34
CA LYS A 109 0.17 -16.91 -7.75
C LYS A 109 0.36 -18.06 -8.69
N THR A 110 1.05 -19.08 -8.25
CA THR A 110 1.28 -20.24 -9.09
C THR A 110 0.07 -21.14 -9.19
N GLY A 111 -0.80 -21.08 -8.20
CA GLY A 111 -1.91 -22.00 -8.12
C GLY A 111 -3.24 -21.40 -8.51
N PHE A 112 -3.57 -20.31 -7.93
CA PHE A 112 -4.83 -19.64 -8.24
C PHE A 112 -4.77 -18.24 -7.68
N GLN A 113 -5.78 -17.47 -8.00
CA GLN A 113 -5.82 -16.09 -7.60
C GLN A 113 -6.74 -15.88 -6.44
N VAL A 114 -6.28 -15.06 -5.51
CA VAL A 114 -7.10 -14.63 -4.40
C VAL A 114 -7.25 -13.13 -4.54
N LYS A 115 -8.47 -12.67 -4.64
CA LYS A 115 -8.70 -11.25 -4.75
C LYS A 115 -8.66 -10.63 -3.37
N PRO A 116 -7.88 -9.57 -3.22
CA PRO A 116 -7.86 -8.86 -1.96
C PRO A 116 -9.25 -8.30 -1.66
N VAL A 117 -9.57 -8.25 -0.39
CA VAL A 117 -10.87 -7.77 0.02
C VAL A 117 -11.17 -6.39 -0.49
N PHE A 118 -10.18 -5.52 -0.41
CA PHE A 118 -10.40 -4.13 -0.79
C PHE A 118 -10.59 -3.93 -2.28
N SER A 119 -10.36 -4.92 -3.09
CA SER A 119 -10.60 -4.76 -4.52
C SER A 119 -12.07 -4.58 -4.82
N PHE A 120 -12.91 -4.90 -3.88
CA PHE A 120 -14.35 -4.70 -4.06
C PHE A 120 -14.74 -3.25 -3.92
N MET A 121 -13.86 -2.47 -3.36
CA MET A 121 -14.18 -1.09 -3.07
C MET A 121 -13.99 -0.19 -4.26
N SER A 122 -13.37 -0.68 -5.27
CA SER A 122 -13.12 0.12 -6.45
C SER A 122 -14.34 0.27 -7.33
#